data_a8fef76a964ffd2f8f3bdc30a9d4576e
#
_entry.id   a8fef76a964ffd2f8f3bdc30a9d4576e
#
_cell.length_a   1.000
_cell.length_b   1.000
_cell.length_c   1.000
_cell.angle_alpha   90.00
_cell.angle_beta   90.00
_cell.angle_gamma   90.00
#
_symmetry.space_group_name_H-M   'P 1'
#
loop_
_entity.id
_entity.type
_entity.pdbx_description
1 polymer ?
#
loop_
_entity_poly.entity_id
_entity_poly.type
_entity_poly.pdbx_seq_one_letter_code
_entity_poly.pdbx_strand_id
1 'polypeptide(L)'
;MKITLNPIAKDAAVRDALVAEGGFGKYYTDHMVICEWTEKDGWAEPELIPYGPISLDPATAVFHYGQEIFEGMKAYRQPDGGIALFRPEANARRFAKSAARLALPEMPEDLFLETVETLVKQDAGWVPNKVGESLYIRPFMIATEVGLGVRPSNKATYLLIATPAGAYFDPSKAVSVWISTEYVRAAQGGTGEAKCGGNYAASLIAQKAAAKEGCDQVVWIDAIERKWIEEMGGMNLYFVKGKGADATVITPKLTGTLLPGITRDSILTAAKDLGYKTDEVMLSVDDWREGVASGDITEIFACGTAAVVSPVGQAKSAMGTWVTGDGQPGVITMQIRNHLLAIQHGTTADKHNWVKRVISCQYPMHFISMTQPCAMVHSKKV
;
A
#
# COMPACT_ATOMS: atom_id res chain seq x y z
N MET A 1 22.37 9.69 8.95
CA MET A 1 21.12 10.45 9.13
C MET A 1 21.14 11.24 10.42
N LYS A 2 20.82 12.51 10.38
CA LYS A 2 20.72 13.40 11.56
C LYS A 2 19.39 13.15 12.29
N ILE A 3 19.41 13.20 13.63
CA ILE A 3 18.24 12.91 14.47
C ILE A 3 17.99 14.06 15.42
N THR A 4 16.79 14.63 15.34
CA THR A 4 16.26 15.63 16.27
C THR A 4 14.99 15.08 16.91
N LEU A 5 15.06 14.74 18.19
CA LEU A 5 13.93 14.15 18.90
C LEU A 5 12.82 15.16 19.14
N ASN A 6 11.58 14.69 19.14
CA ASN A 6 10.42 15.51 19.46
C ASN A 6 10.39 15.80 20.98
N PRO A 7 10.56 17.06 21.43
CA PRO A 7 10.56 17.41 22.85
C PRO A 7 9.18 17.29 23.51
N ILE A 8 8.12 17.20 22.69
CA ILE A 8 6.73 17.04 23.13
C ILE A 8 6.12 15.73 22.60
N ALA A 9 6.96 14.70 22.41
CA ALA A 9 6.48 13.37 22.04
C ALA A 9 5.44 12.87 23.04
N LYS A 10 4.42 12.17 22.53
CA LYS A 10 3.34 11.65 23.37
C LYS A 10 3.86 10.62 24.36
N ASP A 11 3.44 10.70 25.59
CA ASP A 11 3.74 9.66 26.58
C ASP A 11 3.08 8.32 26.16
N ALA A 12 3.54 7.22 26.75
CA ALA A 12 3.12 5.89 26.38
C ALA A 12 1.61 5.69 26.51
N ALA A 13 0.97 6.24 27.57
CA ALA A 13 -0.44 6.04 27.81
C ALA A 13 -1.31 6.75 26.76
N VAL A 14 -0.95 8.00 26.39
CA VAL A 14 -1.63 8.76 25.35
C VAL A 14 -1.44 8.08 23.99
N ARG A 15 -0.21 7.73 23.65
CA ARG A 15 0.09 7.03 22.39
C ARG A 15 -0.70 5.72 22.27
N ASP A 16 -0.67 4.87 23.29
CA ASP A 16 -1.30 3.56 23.27
C ASP A 16 -2.84 3.68 23.17
N ALA A 17 -3.43 4.73 23.75
CA ALA A 17 -4.85 5.04 23.56
C ALA A 17 -5.18 5.41 22.11
N LEU A 18 -4.35 6.24 21.44
CA LEU A 18 -4.52 6.62 20.04
C LEU A 18 -4.34 5.42 19.09
N VAL A 19 -3.36 4.55 19.39
CA VAL A 19 -3.17 3.30 18.64
C VAL A 19 -4.37 2.38 18.79
N ALA A 20 -4.92 2.25 20.00
CA ALA A 20 -6.09 1.41 20.29
C ALA A 20 -7.38 1.94 19.64
N GLU A 21 -7.53 3.26 19.51
CA GLU A 21 -8.68 3.86 18.83
C GLU A 21 -8.69 3.48 17.33
N GLY A 22 -7.51 3.30 16.74
CA GLY A 22 -7.35 2.85 15.36
C GLY A 22 -7.72 3.91 14.33
N GLY A 23 -8.07 3.45 13.14
CA GLY A 23 -8.37 4.29 11.98
C GLY A 23 -7.24 4.22 10.95
N PHE A 24 -7.36 5.00 9.90
CA PHE A 24 -6.33 5.13 8.86
C PHE A 24 -6.08 6.61 8.58
N GLY A 25 -4.83 7.06 8.82
CA GLY A 25 -4.44 8.45 8.57
C GLY A 25 -5.07 9.48 9.52
N LYS A 26 -5.58 9.05 10.68
CA LYS A 26 -6.20 9.91 11.69
C LYS A 26 -5.18 10.46 12.68
N TYR A 27 -4.24 9.62 13.08
CA TYR A 27 -3.16 9.96 13.99
C TYR A 27 -1.82 9.67 13.36
N TYR A 28 -0.82 10.49 13.63
CA TYR A 28 0.53 10.32 13.11
C TYR A 28 1.52 10.10 14.25
N THR A 29 2.62 9.43 13.95
CA THR A 29 3.71 9.19 14.88
C THR A 29 4.37 10.50 15.33
N ASP A 30 5.26 10.43 16.31
CA ASP A 30 5.87 11.65 16.89
C ASP A 30 6.94 12.28 16.01
N HIS A 31 7.46 11.51 15.04
CA HIS A 31 8.53 11.96 14.14
C HIS A 31 8.18 11.78 12.67
N MET A 32 8.93 12.48 11.82
CA MET A 32 8.92 12.34 10.37
C MET A 32 10.35 12.44 9.85
N VAL A 33 10.59 12.02 8.60
CA VAL A 33 11.88 12.25 7.95
C VAL A 33 11.71 13.25 6.83
N ILE A 34 12.71 14.10 6.65
CA ILE A 34 12.85 15.03 5.54
C ILE A 34 14.23 14.87 4.90
N CYS A 35 14.29 14.92 3.57
CA CYS A 35 15.54 14.90 2.81
C CYS A 35 15.40 15.76 1.56
N GLU A 36 16.26 16.75 1.44
CA GLU A 36 16.28 17.65 0.30
C GLU A 36 17.16 17.09 -0.83
N TRP A 37 16.78 17.41 -2.06
CA TRP A 37 17.56 17.16 -3.25
C TRP A 37 17.64 18.41 -4.12
N THR A 38 18.81 18.65 -4.68
CA THR A 38 18.99 19.65 -5.75
C THR A 38 19.72 19.02 -6.93
N GLU A 39 19.46 19.52 -8.15
CA GLU A 39 20.17 19.06 -9.34
C GLU A 39 21.68 19.28 -9.22
N LYS A 40 22.10 20.35 -8.54
CA LYS A 40 23.50 20.71 -8.36
C LYS A 40 24.24 19.81 -7.36
N ASP A 41 23.61 19.55 -6.22
CA ASP A 41 24.31 18.96 -5.06
C ASP A 41 23.88 17.51 -4.79
N GLY A 42 22.82 17.01 -5.46
CA GLY A 42 22.24 15.69 -5.23
C GLY A 42 21.43 15.62 -3.93
N TRP A 43 21.34 14.43 -3.35
CA TRP A 43 20.67 14.18 -2.09
C TRP A 43 21.46 14.69 -0.90
N ALA A 44 20.84 15.50 -0.05
CA ALA A 44 21.38 15.91 1.23
C ALA A 44 21.35 14.75 2.24
N GLU A 45 21.96 14.95 3.41
CA GLU A 45 21.81 14.02 4.53
C GLU A 45 20.37 14.07 5.04
N PRO A 46 19.63 12.91 5.11
CA PRO A 46 18.28 12.89 5.67
C PRO A 46 18.26 13.28 7.15
N GLU A 47 17.19 13.95 7.55
CA GLU A 47 16.95 14.32 8.94
C GLU A 47 15.66 13.68 9.47
N LEU A 48 15.72 13.01 10.61
CA LEU A 48 14.55 12.67 11.40
C LEU A 48 14.25 13.84 12.33
N ILE A 49 13.03 14.37 12.22
CA ILE A 49 12.59 15.58 12.93
C ILE A 49 11.22 15.33 13.59
N PRO A 50 10.78 16.19 14.53
CA PRO A 50 9.41 16.16 15.04
C PRO A 50 8.39 16.24 13.91
N TYR A 51 7.31 15.41 13.99
CA TYR A 51 6.19 15.50 13.05
C TYR A 51 5.50 16.85 13.17
N GLY A 52 5.30 17.53 12.05
CA GLY A 52 4.64 18.83 12.00
C GLY A 52 4.40 19.34 10.58
N PRO A 53 3.80 20.52 10.47
CA PRO A 53 3.58 21.18 9.18
C PRO A 53 4.89 21.49 8.48
N ILE A 54 4.87 21.47 7.14
CA ILE A 54 5.93 21.99 6.29
C ILE A 54 5.50 23.34 5.71
N SER A 55 6.44 24.27 5.54
CA SER A 55 6.18 25.56 4.91
C SER A 55 6.70 25.56 3.48
N LEU A 56 5.84 25.91 2.53
CA LEU A 56 6.16 25.99 1.11
C LEU A 56 5.70 27.35 0.55
N ASP A 57 6.47 27.89 -0.41
CA ASP A 57 6.07 29.07 -1.16
C ASP A 57 4.83 28.75 -2.02
N PRO A 58 3.84 29.65 -2.16
CA PRO A 58 2.68 29.43 -3.00
C PRO A 58 3.00 29.14 -4.47
N ALA A 59 4.15 29.58 -4.98
CA ALA A 59 4.62 29.29 -6.34
C ALA A 59 5.42 27.98 -6.44
N THR A 60 5.40 27.13 -5.42
CA THR A 60 6.07 25.83 -5.46
C THR A 60 5.45 24.93 -6.52
N ALA A 61 6.29 24.34 -7.38
CA ALA A 61 5.89 23.64 -8.60
C ALA A 61 4.86 22.52 -8.36
N VAL A 62 4.94 21.81 -7.24
CA VAL A 62 3.99 20.72 -6.93
C VAL A 62 2.53 21.18 -6.85
N PHE A 63 2.27 22.41 -6.41
CA PHE A 63 0.90 22.95 -6.29
C PHE A 63 0.24 23.18 -7.65
N HIS A 64 1.04 23.42 -8.69
CA HIS A 64 0.56 23.81 -10.00
C HIS A 64 0.58 22.67 -11.01
N TYR A 65 1.57 21.77 -10.91
CA TYR A 65 1.81 20.73 -11.93
C TYR A 65 1.72 19.30 -11.37
N GLY A 66 1.50 19.13 -10.06
CA GLY A 66 1.34 17.82 -9.46
C GLY A 66 2.53 16.88 -9.66
N GLN A 67 3.75 17.44 -9.80
CA GLN A 67 4.98 16.64 -9.93
C GLN A 67 5.34 16.09 -8.55
N GLU A 68 4.75 14.94 -8.21
CA GLU A 68 4.91 14.25 -6.93
C GLU A 68 4.69 12.74 -7.09
N ILE A 69 5.27 11.98 -6.19
CA ILE A 69 5.10 10.53 -6.09
C ILE A 69 4.98 10.13 -4.63
N PHE A 70 4.40 8.93 -4.39
CA PHE A 70 4.33 8.40 -3.05
C PHE A 70 4.42 6.87 -3.04
N GLU A 71 4.67 6.33 -1.86
CA GLU A 71 4.65 4.91 -1.56
C GLU A 71 3.73 4.58 -0.39
N GLY A 72 3.47 3.31 -0.20
CA GLY A 72 2.77 2.79 0.96
C GLY A 72 3.31 1.43 1.33
N MET A 73 3.78 1.31 2.55
CA MET A 73 4.29 0.08 3.11
C MET A 73 3.89 -0.04 4.58
N LYS A 74 4.16 -1.16 5.21
CA LYS A 74 3.72 -1.42 6.58
C LYS A 74 4.82 -2.04 7.43
N ALA A 75 4.86 -1.66 8.71
CA ALA A 75 5.60 -2.35 9.74
C ALA A 75 4.65 -3.16 10.63
N TYR A 76 5.04 -4.37 10.95
CA TYR A 76 4.24 -5.35 11.68
C TYR A 76 4.94 -5.78 12.96
N ARG A 77 4.17 -5.83 14.07
CA ARG A 77 4.63 -6.47 15.31
C ARG A 77 4.75 -7.98 15.07
N GLN A 78 5.88 -8.53 15.50
CA GLN A 78 6.19 -9.94 15.38
C GLN A 78 5.88 -10.68 16.69
N PRO A 79 5.71 -12.02 16.68
CA PRO A 79 5.36 -12.81 17.87
C PRO A 79 6.35 -12.68 19.03
N ASP A 80 7.63 -12.44 18.72
CA ASP A 80 8.70 -12.21 19.71
C ASP A 80 8.76 -10.76 20.23
N GLY A 81 7.80 -9.89 19.86
CA GLY A 81 7.79 -8.47 20.20
C GLY A 81 8.66 -7.60 19.29
N GLY A 82 9.42 -8.18 18.37
CA GLY A 82 10.16 -7.45 17.36
C GLY A 82 9.27 -6.73 16.35
N ILE A 83 9.88 -6.00 15.44
CA ILE A 83 9.18 -5.30 14.36
C ILE A 83 9.83 -5.65 13.03
N ALA A 84 9.02 -5.90 12.02
CA ALA A 84 9.49 -6.17 10.68
C ALA A 84 8.71 -5.41 9.61
N LEU A 85 9.38 -5.13 8.48
CA LEU A 85 8.81 -4.60 7.26
C LEU A 85 8.53 -5.76 6.29
N PHE A 86 7.57 -5.56 5.39
CA PHE A 86 7.27 -6.52 4.35
C PHE A 86 7.72 -6.00 2.99
N ARG A 87 8.71 -6.64 2.36
CA ARG A 87 9.28 -6.35 1.03
C ARG A 87 9.70 -4.87 0.83
N PRO A 88 10.37 -4.22 1.77
CA PRO A 88 10.68 -2.79 1.68
C PRO A 88 11.57 -2.44 0.48
N GLU A 89 12.46 -3.35 0.05
CA GLU A 89 13.30 -3.17 -1.14
C GLU A 89 12.46 -3.05 -2.42
N ALA A 90 11.35 -3.78 -2.51
CA ALA A 90 10.44 -3.68 -3.65
C ALA A 90 9.73 -2.31 -3.68
N ASN A 91 9.39 -1.74 -2.50
CA ASN A 91 8.86 -0.39 -2.40
C ASN A 91 9.91 0.65 -2.82
N ALA A 92 11.16 0.53 -2.36
CA ALA A 92 12.24 1.43 -2.73
C ALA A 92 12.45 1.48 -4.26
N ARG A 93 12.52 0.31 -4.90
CA ARG A 93 12.66 0.20 -6.36
C ARG A 93 11.46 0.77 -7.11
N ARG A 94 10.23 0.58 -6.61
CA ARG A 94 9.03 1.14 -7.24
C ARG A 94 8.97 2.66 -7.05
N PHE A 95 9.41 3.18 -5.90
CA PHE A 95 9.55 4.61 -5.65
C PHE A 95 10.50 5.26 -6.66
N ALA A 96 11.67 4.67 -6.90
CA ALA A 96 12.63 5.12 -7.91
C ALA A 96 12.03 5.10 -9.32
N LYS A 97 11.32 4.02 -9.71
CA LYS A 97 10.62 3.95 -11.02
C LYS A 97 9.56 5.02 -11.17
N SER A 98 8.79 5.30 -10.12
CA SER A 98 7.79 6.38 -10.13
C SER A 98 8.45 7.74 -10.26
N ALA A 99 9.59 7.97 -9.57
CA ALA A 99 10.38 9.19 -9.69
C ALA A 99 10.87 9.41 -11.12
N ALA A 100 11.52 8.42 -11.72
CA ALA A 100 11.99 8.46 -13.10
C ALA A 100 10.85 8.79 -14.08
N ARG A 101 9.64 8.18 -13.89
CA ARG A 101 8.48 8.44 -14.76
C ARG A 101 7.98 9.88 -14.66
N LEU A 102 8.08 10.51 -13.49
CA LEU A 102 7.65 11.90 -13.24
C LEU A 102 8.78 12.91 -13.40
N ALA A 103 9.95 12.50 -13.92
CA ALA A 103 11.15 13.34 -14.02
C ALA A 103 11.54 13.96 -12.66
N LEU A 104 11.38 13.20 -11.59
CA LEU A 104 11.89 13.47 -10.25
C LEU A 104 13.21 12.71 -10.03
N PRO A 105 14.05 13.11 -9.07
CA PRO A 105 15.28 12.39 -8.76
C PRO A 105 14.99 11.00 -8.21
N GLU A 106 15.70 9.99 -8.72
CA GLU A 106 15.64 8.65 -8.15
C GLU A 106 16.37 8.62 -6.81
N MET A 107 15.68 8.20 -5.76
CA MET A 107 16.29 8.02 -4.44
C MET A 107 17.02 6.68 -4.39
N PRO A 108 18.29 6.63 -3.95
CA PRO A 108 19.02 5.37 -3.77
C PRO A 108 18.27 4.40 -2.83
N GLU A 109 18.29 3.10 -3.15
CA GLU A 109 17.56 2.08 -2.39
C GLU A 109 18.02 2.03 -0.93
N ASP A 110 19.32 2.09 -0.68
CA ASP A 110 19.90 2.09 0.65
C ASP A 110 19.48 3.33 1.47
N LEU A 111 19.48 4.51 0.86
CA LEU A 111 19.03 5.75 1.50
C LEU A 111 17.54 5.69 1.86
N PHE A 112 16.70 5.19 0.95
CA PHE A 112 15.28 4.99 1.21
C PHE A 112 15.07 4.04 2.41
N LEU A 113 15.75 2.90 2.42
CA LEU A 113 15.65 1.90 3.48
C LEU A 113 16.14 2.44 4.82
N GLU A 114 17.25 3.17 4.85
CA GLU A 114 17.78 3.83 6.04
C GLU A 114 16.73 4.75 6.68
N THR A 115 16.06 5.58 5.88
CA THR A 115 15.04 6.51 6.39
C THR A 115 13.85 5.77 7.00
N VAL A 116 13.36 4.73 6.33
CA VAL A 116 12.24 3.91 6.79
C VAL A 116 12.58 3.19 8.09
N GLU A 117 13.74 2.52 8.14
CA GLU A 117 14.18 1.78 9.33
C GLU A 117 14.38 2.71 10.53
N THR A 118 14.96 3.90 10.30
CA THR A 118 15.21 4.86 11.37
C THR A 118 13.90 5.39 11.95
N LEU A 119 12.92 5.76 11.12
CA LEU A 119 11.61 6.19 11.62
C LEU A 119 10.91 5.09 12.41
N VAL A 120 10.91 3.85 11.89
CA VAL A 120 10.27 2.70 12.57
C VAL A 120 10.96 2.37 13.89
N LYS A 121 12.29 2.45 13.95
CA LYS A 121 13.06 2.26 15.20
C LYS A 121 12.73 3.34 16.23
N GLN A 122 12.69 4.60 15.79
CA GLN A 122 12.42 5.74 16.68
C GLN A 122 10.99 5.69 17.24
N ASP A 123 10.02 5.43 16.36
CA ASP A 123 8.59 5.44 16.70
C ASP A 123 8.01 4.03 16.93
N ALA A 124 8.83 3.08 17.37
CA ALA A 124 8.47 1.68 17.54
C ALA A 124 7.24 1.44 18.43
N GLY A 125 7.00 2.33 19.41
CA GLY A 125 5.83 2.27 20.26
C GLY A 125 4.50 2.49 19.54
N TRP A 126 4.52 3.09 18.36
CA TRP A 126 3.34 3.32 17.53
C TRP A 126 2.92 2.12 16.69
N VAL A 127 3.73 1.06 16.63
CA VAL A 127 3.39 -0.17 15.90
C VAL A 127 2.37 -0.97 16.71
N PRO A 128 1.13 -1.15 16.20
CA PRO A 128 0.07 -1.88 16.91
C PRO A 128 0.46 -3.33 17.23
N ASN A 129 -0.16 -3.90 18.26
CA ASN A 129 0.10 -5.27 18.72
C ASN A 129 -0.91 -6.30 18.21
N LYS A 130 -2.07 -5.88 17.68
CA LYS A 130 -3.12 -6.80 17.26
C LYS A 130 -2.87 -7.33 15.85
N VAL A 131 -3.22 -8.58 15.63
CA VAL A 131 -3.18 -9.21 14.31
C VAL A 131 -4.14 -8.46 13.36
N GLY A 132 -3.65 -8.16 12.14
CA GLY A 132 -4.39 -7.38 11.15
C GLY A 132 -4.19 -5.86 11.27
N GLU A 133 -3.61 -5.37 12.36
CA GLU A 133 -3.18 -3.98 12.52
C GLU A 133 -1.70 -3.82 12.14
N SER A 134 -1.28 -2.60 11.86
CA SER A 134 0.08 -2.31 11.41
C SER A 134 0.41 -0.83 11.57
N LEU A 135 1.67 -0.47 11.54
CA LEU A 135 2.08 0.90 11.29
C LEU A 135 2.16 1.11 9.78
N TYR A 136 1.29 1.95 9.23
CA TYR A 136 1.34 2.34 7.83
C TYR A 136 2.36 3.45 7.62
N ILE A 137 3.25 3.27 6.68
CA ILE A 137 4.38 4.15 6.39
C ILE A 137 4.16 4.76 5.02
N ARG A 138 4.23 6.10 4.92
CA ARG A 138 3.99 6.89 3.73
C ARG A 138 5.23 7.69 3.33
N PRO A 139 6.13 7.11 2.55
CA PRO A 139 7.15 7.86 1.82
C PRO A 139 6.49 8.66 0.69
N PHE A 140 6.91 9.89 0.47
CA PHE A 140 6.50 10.67 -0.69
C PHE A 140 7.57 11.71 -1.06
N MET A 141 7.54 12.16 -2.31
CA MET A 141 8.47 13.17 -2.83
C MET A 141 7.69 14.19 -3.64
N ILE A 142 8.00 15.46 -3.43
CA ILE A 142 7.36 16.58 -4.08
C ILE A 142 8.40 17.48 -4.75
N ALA A 143 8.06 18.04 -5.90
CA ALA A 143 8.84 19.09 -6.56
C ALA A 143 8.74 20.40 -5.77
N THR A 144 9.85 20.87 -5.21
CA THR A 144 9.89 22.03 -4.31
C THR A 144 10.56 23.28 -4.91
N GLU A 145 10.88 23.26 -6.18
CA GLU A 145 11.33 24.46 -6.86
C GLU A 145 10.23 25.53 -6.90
N VAL A 146 10.61 26.78 -6.65
CA VAL A 146 9.71 27.94 -6.71
C VAL A 146 9.73 28.53 -8.12
N GLY A 147 8.57 28.53 -8.78
CA GLY A 147 8.43 29.07 -10.13
C GLY A 147 7.23 28.44 -10.87
N LEU A 148 6.74 29.19 -11.87
CA LEU A 148 5.57 28.77 -12.68
C LEU A 148 5.96 28.24 -14.07
N GLY A 149 7.23 27.97 -14.32
CA GLY A 149 7.68 27.36 -15.57
C GLY A 149 7.35 25.87 -15.63
N VAL A 150 6.74 25.42 -16.74
CA VAL A 150 6.42 23.99 -16.95
C VAL A 150 7.66 23.24 -17.41
N ARG A 151 8.39 22.68 -16.48
CA ARG A 151 9.61 21.87 -16.72
C ARG A 151 9.87 20.94 -15.54
N PRO A 152 10.71 19.90 -15.69
CA PRO A 152 11.18 19.12 -14.55
C PRO A 152 11.81 20.02 -13.48
N SER A 153 11.48 19.78 -12.23
CA SER A 153 11.97 20.57 -11.10
C SER A 153 13.44 20.26 -10.81
N ASN A 154 14.24 21.30 -10.56
CA ASN A 154 15.63 21.18 -10.12
C ASN A 154 15.77 21.05 -8.60
N LYS A 155 14.64 21.02 -7.87
CA LYS A 155 14.58 20.78 -6.42
C LYS A 155 13.45 19.83 -6.08
N ALA A 156 13.73 18.91 -5.19
CA ALA A 156 12.73 17.99 -4.66
C ALA A 156 12.94 17.80 -3.16
N THR A 157 11.86 17.53 -2.46
CA THR A 157 11.89 17.17 -1.04
C THR A 157 11.24 15.80 -0.86
N TYR A 158 12.00 14.85 -0.34
CA TYR A 158 11.50 13.58 0.16
C TYR A 158 11.02 13.74 1.58
N LEU A 159 9.86 13.15 1.87
CA LEU A 159 9.24 13.14 3.19
C LEU A 159 8.78 11.72 3.53
N LEU A 160 8.85 11.39 4.82
CA LEU A 160 8.39 10.11 5.33
C LEU A 160 7.59 10.32 6.59
N ILE A 161 6.33 9.90 6.58
CA ILE A 161 5.42 9.96 7.73
C ILE A 161 4.84 8.58 8.01
N ALA A 162 4.35 8.35 9.22
CA ALA A 162 3.73 7.09 9.60
C ALA A 162 2.46 7.29 10.45
N THR A 163 1.54 6.33 10.35
CA THR A 163 0.25 6.34 11.06
C THR A 163 -0.10 4.91 11.50
N PRO A 164 -0.56 4.68 12.75
CA PRO A 164 -1.15 3.41 13.10
C PRO A 164 -2.39 3.15 12.25
N ALA A 165 -2.55 1.95 11.76
CA ALA A 165 -3.63 1.55 10.88
C ALA A 165 -4.27 0.24 11.36
N GLY A 166 -5.59 0.28 11.53
CA GLY A 166 -6.43 -0.90 11.66
C GLY A 166 -6.75 -1.54 10.31
N ALA A 167 -7.73 -2.43 10.29
CA ALA A 167 -8.24 -3.00 9.04
C ALA A 167 -8.88 -1.90 8.17
N TYR A 168 -8.41 -1.77 6.93
CA TYR A 168 -8.91 -0.76 5.98
C TYR A 168 -10.35 -1.04 5.53
N PHE A 169 -10.68 -2.31 5.32
CA PHE A 169 -12.03 -2.83 5.10
C PHE A 169 -12.35 -3.90 6.14
N ASP A 170 -13.63 -4.06 6.45
CA ASP A 170 -14.11 -5.20 7.22
C ASP A 170 -13.92 -6.48 6.38
N PRO A 171 -12.99 -7.38 6.73
CA PRO A 171 -12.70 -8.55 5.90
C PRO A 171 -13.82 -9.60 5.91
N SER A 172 -14.81 -9.45 6.79
CA SER A 172 -16.01 -10.32 6.83
C SER A 172 -17.06 -9.93 5.80
N LYS A 173 -16.87 -8.78 5.10
CA LYS A 173 -17.79 -8.27 4.10
C LYS A 173 -17.13 -8.15 2.75
N ALA A 174 -17.84 -8.55 1.71
CA ALA A 174 -17.46 -8.30 0.34
C ALA A 174 -17.98 -6.93 -0.10
N VAL A 175 -17.15 -6.19 -0.84
CA VAL A 175 -17.52 -4.87 -1.38
C VAL A 175 -18.31 -4.99 -2.69
N SER A 176 -19.10 -3.96 -2.98
CA SER A 176 -19.77 -3.76 -4.27
C SER A 176 -18.96 -2.81 -5.15
N VAL A 177 -18.93 -3.06 -6.45
CA VAL A 177 -18.15 -2.26 -7.39
C VAL A 177 -18.96 -1.76 -8.57
N TRP A 178 -18.66 -0.53 -9.02
CA TRP A 178 -19.17 0.05 -10.25
C TRP A 178 -18.12 0.00 -11.35
N ILE A 179 -18.44 -0.63 -12.48
CA ILE A 179 -17.56 -0.65 -13.65
C ILE A 179 -17.75 0.65 -14.42
N SER A 180 -16.72 1.49 -14.41
CA SER A 180 -16.73 2.79 -15.07
C SER A 180 -16.52 2.63 -16.57
N THR A 181 -17.52 3.05 -17.37
CA THR A 181 -17.43 3.10 -18.84
C THR A 181 -17.21 4.52 -19.36
N GLU A 182 -17.38 5.52 -18.51
CA GLU A 182 -17.26 6.94 -18.88
C GLU A 182 -15.84 7.47 -18.61
N TYR A 183 -15.30 7.21 -17.43
CA TYR A 183 -14.00 7.70 -17.01
C TYR A 183 -12.94 6.60 -17.09
N VAL A 184 -11.69 6.99 -17.35
CA VAL A 184 -10.52 6.12 -17.32
C VAL A 184 -9.54 6.58 -16.27
N ARG A 185 -8.80 5.64 -15.68
CA ARG A 185 -7.75 5.93 -14.72
C ARG A 185 -6.43 6.28 -15.40
N ALA A 186 -6.10 5.57 -16.47
CA ALA A 186 -4.82 5.65 -17.15
C ALA A 186 -4.95 5.27 -18.63
N ALA A 187 -3.93 5.64 -19.41
CA ALA A 187 -3.77 5.23 -20.79
C ALA A 187 -2.31 4.81 -21.02
N GLN A 188 -2.05 4.02 -22.06
CA GLN A 188 -0.69 3.62 -22.45
C GLN A 188 0.17 4.87 -22.74
N GLY A 189 1.41 4.87 -22.24
CA GLY A 189 2.30 6.03 -22.30
C GLY A 189 1.98 7.13 -21.28
N GLY A 190 0.88 7.01 -20.54
CA GLY A 190 0.54 7.88 -19.41
C GLY A 190 1.29 7.52 -18.12
N THR A 191 0.74 7.89 -16.97
CA THR A 191 1.36 7.71 -15.65
C THR A 191 0.82 6.51 -14.87
N GLY A 192 0.05 5.61 -15.51
CA GLY A 192 -0.64 4.51 -14.83
C GLY A 192 0.25 3.58 -14.00
N GLU A 193 1.47 3.32 -14.46
CA GLU A 193 2.47 2.50 -13.76
C GLU A 193 3.19 3.24 -12.62
N ALA A 194 3.14 4.57 -12.59
CA ALA A 194 3.74 5.37 -11.54
C ALA A 194 2.76 5.55 -10.37
N LYS A 195 3.29 5.57 -9.16
CA LYS A 195 2.49 5.86 -7.97
C LYS A 195 2.52 7.34 -7.67
N CYS A 196 1.67 8.12 -8.39
CA CYS A 196 1.59 9.57 -8.32
C CYS A 196 0.16 10.04 -8.07
N GLY A 197 -0.03 11.18 -7.39
CA GLY A 197 -1.33 11.70 -6.97
C GLY A 197 -2.26 12.03 -8.13
N GLY A 198 -1.73 12.39 -9.30
CA GLY A 198 -2.52 12.65 -10.50
C GLY A 198 -3.43 11.48 -10.89
N ASN A 199 -2.95 10.23 -10.77
CA ASN A 199 -3.75 9.04 -11.02
C ASN A 199 -4.92 8.92 -10.04
N TYR A 200 -4.74 9.36 -8.80
CA TYR A 200 -5.77 9.33 -7.75
C TYR A 200 -6.75 10.49 -7.90
N ALA A 201 -6.27 11.68 -8.19
CA ALA A 201 -7.13 12.84 -8.45
C ALA A 201 -8.09 12.57 -9.62
N ALA A 202 -7.61 11.98 -10.72
CA ALA A 202 -8.42 11.59 -11.85
C ALA A 202 -9.53 10.57 -11.49
N SER A 203 -9.35 9.79 -10.42
CA SER A 203 -10.29 8.77 -9.99
C SER A 203 -11.49 9.30 -9.19
N LEU A 204 -11.41 10.49 -8.62
CA LEU A 204 -12.38 10.97 -7.63
C LEU A 204 -13.78 11.16 -8.19
N ILE A 205 -13.91 11.63 -9.44
CA ILE A 205 -15.23 11.81 -10.08
C ILE A 205 -15.93 10.47 -10.32
N ALA A 206 -15.20 9.45 -10.76
CA ALA A 206 -15.76 8.12 -10.97
C ALA A 206 -16.10 7.43 -9.65
N GLN A 207 -15.33 7.66 -8.59
CA GLN A 207 -15.65 7.16 -7.26
C GLN A 207 -16.92 7.81 -6.71
N LYS A 208 -17.13 9.12 -6.97
CA LYS A 208 -18.38 9.80 -6.65
C LYS A 208 -19.57 9.25 -7.45
N ALA A 209 -19.34 8.87 -8.71
CA ALA A 209 -20.37 8.21 -9.52
C ALA A 209 -20.71 6.82 -8.98
N ALA A 210 -19.71 6.00 -8.63
CA ALA A 210 -19.90 4.68 -8.02
C ALA A 210 -20.71 4.76 -6.72
N ALA A 211 -20.45 5.75 -5.86
CA ALA A 211 -21.19 5.97 -4.63
C ALA A 211 -22.66 6.29 -4.88
N LYS A 212 -23.01 7.03 -5.96
CA LYS A 212 -24.40 7.30 -6.36
C LYS A 212 -25.15 6.03 -6.79
N GLU A 213 -24.43 5.07 -7.37
CA GLU A 213 -24.96 3.75 -7.74
C GLU A 213 -25.01 2.77 -6.55
N GLY A 214 -24.67 3.26 -5.34
CA GLY A 214 -24.63 2.46 -4.11
C GLY A 214 -23.50 1.44 -4.11
N CYS A 215 -22.38 1.74 -4.79
CA CYS A 215 -21.17 0.91 -4.83
C CYS A 215 -20.07 1.50 -3.97
N ASP A 216 -19.29 0.61 -3.37
CA ASP A 216 -18.17 0.98 -2.47
C ASP A 216 -16.94 1.46 -3.23
N GLN A 217 -16.73 0.92 -4.45
CA GLN A 217 -15.52 1.17 -5.24
C GLN A 217 -15.85 1.22 -6.75
N VAL A 218 -14.90 1.77 -7.52
CA VAL A 218 -14.94 1.80 -8.98
C VAL A 218 -13.97 0.79 -9.57
N VAL A 219 -14.38 0.07 -10.62
CA VAL A 219 -13.51 -0.75 -11.46
C VAL A 219 -13.20 0.00 -12.74
N TRP A 220 -11.93 0.01 -13.09
CA TRP A 220 -11.39 0.63 -14.29
C TRP A 220 -11.29 -0.37 -15.43
N ILE A 221 -11.58 0.10 -16.62
CA ILE A 221 -11.33 -0.61 -17.87
C ILE A 221 -10.40 0.21 -18.76
N ASP A 222 -9.76 -0.44 -19.72
CA ASP A 222 -8.79 0.18 -20.62
C ASP A 222 -9.37 1.40 -21.38
N ALA A 223 -8.50 2.34 -21.70
CA ALA A 223 -8.88 3.60 -22.32
C ALA A 223 -9.25 3.47 -23.82
N ILE A 224 -8.81 2.41 -24.49
CA ILE A 224 -8.87 2.26 -25.96
C ILE A 224 -10.09 1.45 -26.39
N GLU A 225 -10.14 0.18 -25.97
CA GLU A 225 -11.21 -0.74 -26.35
C GLU A 225 -12.42 -0.68 -25.42
N ARG A 226 -12.23 -0.10 -24.22
CA ARG A 226 -13.27 0.04 -23.18
C ARG A 226 -13.88 -1.30 -22.76
N LYS A 227 -13.05 -2.32 -22.68
CA LYS A 227 -13.50 -3.68 -22.38
C LYS A 227 -12.59 -4.44 -21.41
N TRP A 228 -11.27 -4.15 -21.40
CA TRP A 228 -10.30 -4.90 -20.60
C TRP A 228 -10.26 -4.36 -19.17
N ILE A 229 -10.44 -5.26 -18.21
CA ILE A 229 -10.40 -4.92 -16.79
C ILE A 229 -8.97 -4.58 -16.38
N GLU A 230 -8.81 -3.49 -15.64
CA GLU A 230 -7.52 -3.03 -15.15
C GLU A 230 -7.42 -3.11 -13.62
N GLU A 231 -8.02 -2.18 -12.89
CA GLU A 231 -7.88 -2.04 -11.44
C GLU A 231 -9.21 -1.69 -10.75
N MET A 232 -9.29 -1.87 -9.44
CA MET A 232 -10.40 -1.44 -8.59
C MET A 232 -9.93 -0.29 -7.68
N GLY A 233 -10.39 0.94 -7.93
CA GLY A 233 -9.89 2.12 -7.23
C GLY A 233 -8.38 2.25 -7.41
N GLY A 234 -7.61 2.08 -6.36
CA GLY A 234 -6.14 2.02 -6.36
C GLY A 234 -5.60 0.63 -5.99
N MET A 235 -6.33 -0.44 -6.29
CA MET A 235 -6.02 -1.83 -5.95
C MET A 235 -6.03 -2.72 -7.18
N ASN A 236 -5.16 -3.74 -7.22
CA ASN A 236 -5.19 -4.75 -8.27
C ASN A 236 -6.30 -5.77 -8.02
N LEU A 237 -6.91 -6.27 -9.10
CA LEU A 237 -7.99 -7.27 -9.06
C LEU A 237 -7.46 -8.69 -9.27
N TYR A 238 -8.16 -9.63 -8.64
CA TYR A 238 -7.99 -11.06 -8.81
C TYR A 238 -9.33 -11.77 -9.00
N PHE A 239 -9.32 -12.84 -9.78
CA PHE A 239 -10.47 -13.70 -10.05
C PHE A 239 -10.07 -15.14 -9.78
N VAL A 240 -10.94 -15.90 -9.14
CA VAL A 240 -10.74 -17.33 -8.92
C VAL A 240 -11.63 -18.08 -9.90
N LYS A 241 -11.01 -18.91 -10.76
CA LYS A 241 -11.71 -19.81 -11.68
C LYS A 241 -11.73 -21.22 -11.12
N GLY A 242 -12.89 -21.84 -11.11
CA GLY A 242 -13.08 -23.18 -10.53
C GLY A 242 -13.18 -23.20 -9.02
N LYS A 243 -13.03 -24.37 -8.42
CA LYS A 243 -13.21 -24.59 -6.96
C LYS A 243 -12.18 -25.57 -6.41
N GLY A 244 -11.95 -25.52 -5.10
CA GLY A 244 -11.09 -26.47 -4.40
C GLY A 244 -9.64 -26.43 -4.89
N ALA A 245 -8.96 -27.55 -4.87
CA ALA A 245 -7.54 -27.67 -5.20
C ALA A 245 -7.21 -27.40 -6.69
N ASP A 246 -8.19 -27.56 -7.58
CA ASP A 246 -8.00 -27.34 -9.03
C ASP A 246 -8.22 -25.87 -9.45
N ALA A 247 -8.57 -25.00 -8.51
CA ALA A 247 -8.82 -23.61 -8.79
C ALA A 247 -7.58 -22.90 -9.36
N THR A 248 -7.83 -21.94 -10.25
CA THR A 248 -6.80 -21.05 -10.80
C THR A 248 -7.07 -19.62 -10.37
N VAL A 249 -6.08 -18.98 -9.77
CA VAL A 249 -6.12 -17.59 -9.33
C VAL A 249 -5.52 -16.71 -10.43
N ILE A 250 -6.35 -15.93 -11.09
CA ILE A 250 -5.94 -15.10 -12.22
C ILE A 250 -6.03 -13.61 -11.90
N THR A 251 -5.21 -12.80 -12.57
CA THR A 251 -5.19 -11.34 -12.41
C THR A 251 -5.00 -10.67 -13.77
N PRO A 252 -5.52 -9.45 -13.98
CA PRO A 252 -5.25 -8.70 -15.20
C PRO A 252 -3.74 -8.53 -15.45
N LYS A 253 -3.34 -8.76 -16.69
CA LYS A 253 -1.96 -8.60 -17.14
C LYS A 253 -1.52 -7.14 -17.04
N LEU A 254 -0.27 -6.91 -16.67
CA LEU A 254 0.32 -5.57 -16.66
C LEU A 254 0.54 -5.09 -18.12
N THR A 255 -0.13 -4.02 -18.48
CA THR A 255 -0.17 -3.48 -19.86
C THR A 255 0.48 -2.09 -19.97
N GLY A 256 1.10 -1.60 -18.89
CA GLY A 256 1.65 -0.25 -18.84
C GLY A 256 0.66 0.80 -18.32
N THR A 257 -0.56 0.38 -17.99
CA THR A 257 -1.59 1.24 -17.41
C THR A 257 -1.92 0.89 -15.95
N LEU A 258 -1.61 -0.34 -15.54
CA LEU A 258 -1.82 -0.83 -14.18
C LEU A 258 -0.57 -0.58 -13.32
N LEU A 259 -0.79 -0.25 -12.05
CA LEU A 259 0.30 -0.22 -11.08
C LEU A 259 0.80 -1.65 -10.81
N PRO A 260 2.12 -1.94 -10.95
CA PRO A 260 2.69 -3.22 -10.58
C PRO A 260 2.71 -3.37 -9.04
N GLY A 261 1.59 -3.85 -8.49
CA GLY A 261 1.38 -3.95 -7.05
C GLY A 261 2.33 -4.96 -6.40
N ILE A 262 2.97 -4.56 -5.29
CA ILE A 262 3.83 -5.47 -4.51
C ILE A 262 2.97 -6.56 -3.86
N THR A 263 1.81 -6.18 -3.32
CA THR A 263 0.84 -7.17 -2.81
C THR A 263 0.34 -8.09 -3.92
N ARG A 264 0.09 -7.55 -5.13
CA ARG A 264 -0.27 -8.35 -6.31
C ARG A 264 0.79 -9.42 -6.61
N ASP A 265 2.03 -9.03 -6.74
CA ASP A 265 3.14 -9.95 -6.99
C ASP A 265 3.30 -11.00 -5.87
N SER A 266 3.13 -10.57 -4.61
CA SER A 266 3.16 -11.48 -3.46
C SER A 266 2.02 -12.50 -3.48
N ILE A 267 0.82 -12.12 -3.91
CA ILE A 267 -0.34 -13.02 -4.01
C ILE A 267 -0.15 -14.08 -5.09
N LEU A 268 0.45 -13.74 -6.24
CA LEU A 268 0.78 -14.74 -7.28
C LEU A 268 1.68 -15.86 -6.72
N THR A 269 2.63 -15.49 -5.86
CA THR A 269 3.53 -16.45 -5.20
C THR A 269 2.83 -17.18 -4.05
N ALA A 270 2.13 -16.45 -3.17
CA ALA A 270 1.43 -17.03 -2.02
C ALA A 270 0.33 -18.02 -2.42
N ALA A 271 -0.37 -17.77 -3.53
CA ALA A 271 -1.36 -18.71 -4.07
C ALA A 271 -0.70 -20.02 -4.54
N LYS A 272 0.49 -19.94 -5.17
CA LYS A 272 1.28 -21.15 -5.52
C LYS A 272 1.75 -21.92 -4.29
N ASP A 273 2.15 -21.22 -3.23
CA ASP A 273 2.53 -21.87 -1.95
C ASP A 273 1.38 -22.64 -1.33
N LEU A 274 0.15 -22.20 -1.57
CA LEU A 274 -1.09 -22.88 -1.15
C LEU A 274 -1.53 -23.98 -2.13
N GLY A 275 -0.79 -24.19 -3.22
CA GLY A 275 -1.06 -25.23 -4.22
C GLY A 275 -1.97 -24.81 -5.38
N TYR A 276 -2.38 -23.54 -5.44
CA TYR A 276 -3.21 -23.04 -6.54
C TYR A 276 -2.39 -22.73 -7.80
N LYS A 277 -3.00 -22.93 -8.96
CA LYS A 277 -2.47 -22.40 -10.22
C LYS A 277 -2.66 -20.89 -10.26
N THR A 278 -1.76 -20.17 -10.92
CA THR A 278 -1.86 -18.72 -11.12
C THR A 278 -1.59 -18.33 -12.55
N ASP A 279 -2.28 -17.32 -13.05
CA ASP A 279 -2.02 -16.77 -14.38
C ASP A 279 -2.29 -15.24 -14.43
N GLU A 280 -1.66 -14.59 -15.40
CA GLU A 280 -1.83 -13.20 -15.74
C GLU A 280 -2.47 -13.09 -17.12
N VAL A 281 -3.70 -12.61 -17.19
CA VAL A 281 -4.54 -12.71 -18.40
C VAL A 281 -5.12 -11.36 -18.81
N MET A 282 -5.46 -11.23 -20.08
CA MET A 282 -6.42 -10.22 -20.52
C MET A 282 -7.82 -10.72 -20.18
N LEU A 283 -8.56 -10.00 -19.38
CA LEU A 283 -9.90 -10.34 -18.94
C LEU A 283 -10.85 -9.18 -19.28
N SER A 284 -11.89 -9.46 -20.06
CA SER A 284 -12.88 -8.45 -20.40
C SER A 284 -14.01 -8.38 -19.37
N VAL A 285 -14.80 -7.31 -19.43
CA VAL A 285 -16.03 -7.18 -18.62
C VAL A 285 -17.03 -8.29 -18.97
N ASP A 286 -17.11 -8.69 -20.25
CA ASP A 286 -17.97 -9.78 -20.68
C ASP A 286 -17.48 -11.14 -20.16
N ASP A 287 -16.16 -11.42 -20.20
CA ASP A 287 -15.59 -12.63 -19.60
C ASP A 287 -15.92 -12.71 -18.10
N TRP A 288 -15.87 -11.58 -17.40
CA TRP A 288 -16.27 -11.52 -15.98
C TRP A 288 -17.75 -11.88 -15.81
N ARG A 289 -18.62 -11.19 -16.53
CA ARG A 289 -20.07 -11.40 -16.44
C ARG A 289 -20.47 -12.84 -16.78
N GLU A 290 -19.95 -13.36 -17.89
CA GLU A 290 -20.24 -14.72 -18.35
C GLU A 290 -19.64 -15.79 -17.45
N GLY A 291 -18.41 -15.56 -16.95
CA GLY A 291 -17.75 -16.45 -16.01
C GLY A 291 -18.49 -16.56 -14.68
N VAL A 292 -19.07 -15.46 -14.17
CA VAL A 292 -19.92 -15.49 -12.99
C VAL A 292 -21.25 -16.20 -13.29
N ALA A 293 -21.88 -15.91 -14.44
CA ALA A 293 -23.16 -16.54 -14.81
C ALA A 293 -23.04 -18.06 -15.02
N SER A 294 -21.93 -18.52 -15.58
CA SER A 294 -21.63 -19.96 -15.76
C SER A 294 -21.16 -20.65 -14.50
N GLY A 295 -20.71 -19.91 -13.48
CA GLY A 295 -20.05 -20.43 -12.29
C GLY A 295 -18.58 -20.82 -12.51
N ASP A 296 -17.96 -20.43 -13.61
CA ASP A 296 -16.52 -20.61 -13.85
C ASP A 296 -15.69 -19.66 -12.98
N ILE A 297 -16.13 -18.38 -12.85
CA ILE A 297 -15.58 -17.42 -11.87
C ILE A 297 -16.38 -17.56 -10.57
N THR A 298 -15.70 -18.00 -9.53
CA THR A 298 -16.32 -18.37 -8.25
C THR A 298 -16.08 -17.38 -7.13
N GLU A 299 -14.95 -16.65 -7.18
CA GLU A 299 -14.57 -15.65 -6.18
C GLU A 299 -13.85 -14.50 -6.88
N ILE A 300 -13.97 -13.30 -6.31
CA ILE A 300 -13.26 -12.10 -6.79
C ILE A 300 -12.76 -11.33 -5.59
N PHE A 301 -11.56 -10.78 -5.69
CA PHE A 301 -11.02 -9.90 -4.67
C PHE A 301 -10.07 -8.86 -5.26
N ALA A 302 -9.89 -7.78 -4.53
CA ALA A 302 -8.86 -6.79 -4.80
C ALA A 302 -7.75 -6.86 -3.76
N CYS A 303 -6.57 -6.39 -4.09
CA CYS A 303 -5.43 -6.36 -3.18
C CYS A 303 -4.64 -5.07 -3.25
N GLY A 304 -4.06 -4.69 -2.11
CA GLY A 304 -3.18 -3.54 -1.99
C GLY A 304 -2.60 -3.47 -0.58
N THR A 305 -1.61 -2.63 -0.37
CA THR A 305 -0.91 -2.53 0.93
C THR A 305 -1.87 -2.20 2.08
N ALA A 306 -2.80 -1.25 1.88
CA ALA A 306 -3.73 -0.83 2.94
C ALA A 306 -4.71 -1.95 3.31
N ALA A 307 -5.39 -2.51 2.32
CA ALA A 307 -6.45 -3.50 2.50
C ALA A 307 -5.94 -4.94 2.67
N VAL A 308 -4.73 -5.24 2.24
CA VAL A 308 -4.16 -6.58 2.03
C VAL A 308 -4.97 -7.32 0.96
N VAL A 309 -6.14 -7.83 1.30
CA VAL A 309 -7.12 -8.45 0.39
C VAL A 309 -8.51 -7.98 0.79
N SER A 310 -9.28 -7.52 -0.20
CA SER A 310 -10.68 -7.08 -0.07
C SER A 310 -11.57 -7.92 -0.99
N PRO A 311 -12.45 -8.77 -0.47
CA PRO A 311 -13.39 -9.55 -1.28
C PRO A 311 -14.36 -8.65 -2.07
N VAL A 312 -14.72 -9.05 -3.29
CA VAL A 312 -15.70 -8.38 -4.15
C VAL A 312 -16.89 -9.30 -4.36
N GLY A 313 -18.07 -8.91 -3.88
CA GLY A 313 -19.27 -9.74 -3.93
C GLY A 313 -20.23 -9.37 -5.09
N GLN A 314 -20.24 -8.10 -5.49
CA GLN A 314 -21.18 -7.61 -6.49
C GLN A 314 -20.50 -6.63 -7.45
N ALA A 315 -20.84 -6.73 -8.72
CA ALA A 315 -20.49 -5.75 -9.73
C ALA A 315 -21.75 -5.15 -10.38
N LYS A 316 -21.70 -3.85 -10.63
CA LYS A 316 -22.72 -3.10 -11.36
C LYS A 316 -22.11 -2.33 -12.51
N SER A 317 -22.85 -2.19 -13.58
CA SER A 317 -22.53 -1.35 -14.73
C SER A 317 -23.80 -0.89 -15.43
N ALA A 318 -23.67 -0.09 -16.48
CA ALA A 318 -24.79 0.24 -17.36
C ALA A 318 -25.45 -1.00 -18.00
N MET A 319 -24.74 -2.15 -18.07
CA MET A 319 -25.23 -3.42 -18.62
C MET A 319 -26.00 -4.25 -17.59
N GLY A 320 -26.08 -3.84 -16.34
CA GLY A 320 -26.80 -4.55 -15.28
C GLY A 320 -25.94 -4.82 -14.04
N THR A 321 -26.45 -5.73 -13.22
CA THR A 321 -25.84 -6.12 -11.93
C THR A 321 -25.66 -7.63 -11.91
N TRP A 322 -24.53 -8.10 -11.42
CA TRP A 322 -24.28 -9.52 -11.17
C TRP A 322 -23.55 -9.74 -9.85
N VAL A 323 -23.83 -10.87 -9.22
CA VAL A 323 -23.31 -11.26 -7.91
C VAL A 323 -22.43 -12.47 -8.09
N THR A 324 -21.22 -12.43 -7.55
CA THR A 324 -20.28 -13.55 -7.58
C THR A 324 -20.56 -14.49 -6.41
N GLY A 325 -20.82 -15.76 -6.72
CA GLY A 325 -21.17 -16.76 -5.70
C GLY A 325 -22.45 -16.35 -4.96
N ASP A 326 -22.35 -16.28 -3.64
CA ASP A 326 -23.43 -15.82 -2.75
C ASP A 326 -23.24 -14.34 -2.31
N GLY A 327 -22.29 -13.64 -2.91
CA GLY A 327 -21.96 -12.26 -2.57
C GLY A 327 -21.09 -12.12 -1.32
N GLN A 328 -20.61 -13.22 -0.74
CA GLN A 328 -19.80 -13.24 0.48
C GLN A 328 -18.30 -13.46 0.15
N PRO A 329 -17.40 -13.22 1.13
CA PRO A 329 -15.98 -13.55 0.98
C PRO A 329 -15.75 -15.02 0.64
N GLY A 330 -15.04 -15.30 -0.45
CA GLY A 330 -14.76 -16.65 -0.89
C GLY A 330 -13.70 -17.37 -0.04
N VAL A 331 -13.75 -18.69 -0.03
CA VAL A 331 -12.86 -19.54 0.79
C VAL A 331 -11.40 -19.38 0.37
N ILE A 332 -11.12 -19.42 -0.94
CA ILE A 332 -9.76 -19.31 -1.49
C ILE A 332 -9.21 -17.90 -1.25
N THR A 333 -10.03 -16.87 -1.45
CA THR A 333 -9.73 -15.48 -1.13
C THR A 333 -9.25 -15.32 0.31
N MET A 334 -9.99 -15.91 1.26
CA MET A 334 -9.66 -15.81 2.68
C MET A 334 -8.44 -16.66 3.07
N GLN A 335 -8.22 -17.81 2.42
CA GLN A 335 -6.99 -18.60 2.60
C GLN A 335 -5.74 -17.81 2.16
N ILE A 336 -5.78 -17.19 0.98
CA ILE A 336 -4.68 -16.35 0.47
C ILE A 336 -4.43 -15.17 1.42
N ARG A 337 -5.48 -14.48 1.83
CA ARG A 337 -5.40 -13.36 2.78
C ARG A 337 -4.72 -13.77 4.09
N ASN A 338 -5.20 -14.86 4.69
CA ASN A 338 -4.71 -15.31 5.99
C ASN A 338 -3.26 -15.81 5.88
N HIS A 339 -2.91 -16.48 4.79
CA HIS A 339 -1.54 -16.92 4.55
C HIS A 339 -0.58 -15.73 4.41
N LEU A 340 -0.96 -14.70 3.64
CA LEU A 340 -0.14 -13.49 3.49
C LEU A 340 0.01 -12.74 4.82
N LEU A 341 -1.06 -12.58 5.58
CA LEU A 341 -1.00 -11.97 6.91
C LEU A 341 -0.11 -12.77 7.87
N ALA A 342 -0.17 -14.11 7.82
CA ALA A 342 0.67 -14.97 8.65
C ALA A 342 2.16 -14.78 8.35
N ILE A 343 2.54 -14.60 7.07
CA ILE A 343 3.92 -14.26 6.69
C ILE A 343 4.28 -12.87 7.23
N GLN A 344 3.44 -11.86 7.02
CA GLN A 344 3.69 -10.47 7.44
C GLN A 344 3.85 -10.34 8.95
N HIS A 345 3.06 -11.06 9.73
CA HIS A 345 3.14 -11.08 11.19
C HIS A 345 4.12 -12.12 11.76
N GLY A 346 4.83 -12.87 10.91
CA GLY A 346 5.82 -13.86 11.34
C GLY A 346 5.26 -15.06 12.09
N THR A 347 3.97 -15.38 11.89
CA THR A 347 3.31 -16.57 12.48
C THR A 347 3.43 -17.80 11.60
N THR A 348 3.97 -17.68 10.40
CA THR A 348 4.38 -18.79 9.52
C THR A 348 5.75 -18.51 8.93
N ALA A 349 6.40 -19.52 8.35
CA ALA A 349 7.71 -19.41 7.75
C ALA A 349 7.69 -18.51 6.51
N ASP A 350 8.63 -17.57 6.44
CA ASP A 350 8.89 -16.74 5.27
C ASP A 350 9.86 -17.48 4.32
N LYS A 351 9.32 -18.19 3.35
CA LYS A 351 10.11 -18.96 2.36
C LYS A 351 10.78 -18.08 1.30
N HIS A 352 10.38 -16.82 1.22
CA HIS A 352 10.73 -15.93 0.13
C HIS A 352 11.64 -14.77 0.56
N ASN A 353 12.00 -14.70 1.84
CA ASN A 353 12.76 -13.60 2.44
C ASN A 353 12.08 -12.23 2.22
N TRP A 354 10.76 -12.19 2.39
CA TRP A 354 9.97 -10.97 2.25
C TRP A 354 9.95 -10.11 3.50
N VAL A 355 10.22 -10.72 4.65
CA VAL A 355 10.12 -10.08 5.96
C VAL A 355 11.49 -9.59 6.40
N LYS A 356 11.67 -8.27 6.43
CA LYS A 356 12.91 -7.62 6.89
C LYS A 356 12.76 -7.17 8.33
N ARG A 357 13.51 -7.80 9.23
CA ARG A 357 13.57 -7.40 10.65
C ARG A 357 14.21 -6.03 10.80
N VAL A 358 13.53 -5.12 11.50
CA VAL A 358 14.00 -3.77 11.86
C VAL A 358 14.40 -3.73 13.33
N ILE A 359 13.60 -4.37 14.19
CA ILE A 359 13.85 -4.53 15.61
C ILE A 359 13.75 -6.02 15.96
N SER A 360 14.81 -6.56 16.56
CA SER A 360 14.84 -7.92 17.10
C SER A 360 14.67 -7.87 18.61
N CYS A 361 13.83 -8.72 19.18
CA CYS A 361 13.78 -8.87 20.62
C CYS A 361 14.96 -9.73 21.09
N GLN A 362 15.72 -9.28 22.08
CA GLN A 362 16.93 -9.99 22.57
C GLN A 362 16.61 -11.14 23.54
N TYR A 363 15.33 -11.42 23.83
CA TYR A 363 14.97 -12.49 24.76
C TYR A 363 14.28 -13.64 24.04
N PRO A 364 14.84 -14.88 24.12
CA PRO A 364 14.12 -16.07 23.68
C PRO A 364 12.86 -16.26 24.54
N MET A 365 11.74 -16.62 23.91
CA MET A 365 10.49 -16.91 24.61
C MET A 365 10.65 -18.14 25.52
N HIS A 366 11.05 -17.92 26.76
CA HIS A 366 10.72 -18.80 27.88
C HIS A 366 9.68 -18.05 28.72
N PHE A 367 8.42 -18.46 28.59
CA PHE A 367 7.28 -18.14 29.46
C PHE A 367 7.36 -16.74 30.16
N ILE A 368 6.96 -15.69 29.45
CA ILE A 368 6.68 -14.42 30.10
C ILE A 368 5.16 -14.20 30.06
N SER A 369 4.58 -14.16 31.26
CA SER A 369 3.25 -13.64 31.49
C SER A 369 3.14 -12.23 30.88
N MET A 370 1.98 -11.95 30.27
CA MET A 370 1.69 -10.73 29.46
C MET A 370 1.71 -9.41 30.25
N THR A 371 2.81 -9.01 30.88
CA THR A 371 2.81 -7.78 31.68
C THR A 371 4.06 -6.89 31.62
N GLN A 372 5.04 -7.15 30.72
CA GLN A 372 6.16 -6.20 30.63
C GLN A 372 6.50 -5.81 29.18
N PRO A 373 6.62 -4.49 28.87
CA PRO A 373 7.09 -4.02 27.58
C PRO A 373 8.60 -4.22 27.45
N CYS A 374 9.05 -4.53 26.22
CA CYS A 374 10.46 -4.65 25.86
C CYS A 374 11.20 -3.34 26.14
N ALA A 375 12.13 -3.34 27.09
CA ALA A 375 12.92 -2.16 27.41
C ALA A 375 13.99 -1.93 26.34
N MET A 376 14.08 -0.72 25.82
CA MET A 376 15.16 -0.28 24.93
C MET A 376 16.48 -0.23 25.73
N VAL A 377 17.44 -1.06 25.36
CA VAL A 377 18.81 -0.95 25.86
C VAL A 377 19.54 0.12 25.06
N HIS A 378 19.71 1.28 25.65
CA HIS A 378 20.65 2.28 25.18
C HIS A 378 22.05 1.77 25.46
N SER A 379 22.80 1.37 24.45
CA SER A 379 24.24 1.12 24.59
C SER A 379 24.96 2.45 24.84
N LYS A 380 25.29 2.74 26.08
CA LYS A 380 26.33 3.73 26.41
C LYS A 380 27.66 3.16 25.94
N LYS A 381 28.25 3.75 24.93
CA LYS A 381 29.70 3.63 24.71
C LYS A 381 30.39 4.53 25.70
N VAL A 382 31.27 3.93 26.48
CA VAL A 382 32.36 4.58 27.25
C VAL A 382 33.42 5.01 26.25
#